data_38e15891f2a219d2cbc3bbbd2ff4b960
#
_entry.id   38e15891f2a219d2cbc3bbbd2ff4b960
#
_cell.length_a   1.000
_cell.length_b   1.000
_cell.length_c   1.000
_cell.angle_alpha   90.00
_cell.angle_beta   90.00
_cell.angle_gamma   90.00
#
_symmetry.space_group_name_H-M   'P 1'
#
loop_
_entity.id
_entity.type
_entity.pdbx_description
1 polymer ?
#
loop_
_entity_poly.entity_id
_entity_poly.type
_entity_poly.pdbx_seq_one_letter_code
_entity_poly.pdbx_strand_id
1 'polypeptide(L)'
;MTTETVPSVAPAPAPVHSRGNRKQARRNTLIGWTFILPNFLGFLAFTLIPVTAAFALSFMEWTSFTAPRWVGLENFQRMFQSDTFWVALRNTVVYALGHVPLTMALALVLALLLNRKLKGIGFFRVAIFFPYITSLVAVAVVWNMLFSPDSGPVNQFLNAIGIAETPGWTSSSDWAMPAVIITSVWRDMGYYMVLYLAGLQAIPTELYEAAEVDGASAWQRFWNVTIPSLRPTTFFVVVMLTVSSFKVFDLIVVMTNGGPGRSTTVLSQLIYQEGIGEGKFGYSSAISLVLFLIVLTVTVLQFKIQQRRER
;
A
#
# COMPACT_ATOMS: atom_id res chain seq x y z
N MET A 1 58.48 -4.89 56.88
CA MET A 1 58.26 -5.38 55.50
C MET A 1 57.23 -6.48 55.64
N THR A 2 55.97 -6.15 55.42
CA THR A 2 54.83 -7.09 55.42
C THR A 2 54.47 -7.32 53.99
N THR A 3 54.70 -8.53 53.45
CA THR A 3 54.38 -8.98 52.15
C THR A 3 52.86 -9.30 52.10
N GLU A 4 52.06 -8.45 51.45
CA GLU A 4 50.66 -8.75 51.08
C GLU A 4 50.61 -9.80 49.98
N THR A 5 50.07 -10.94 50.31
CA THR A 5 49.75 -12.01 49.30
C THR A 5 48.48 -11.65 48.57
N VAL A 6 48.59 -11.38 47.24
CA VAL A 6 47.46 -11.18 46.33
C VAL A 6 46.71 -12.51 46.20
N PRO A 7 45.36 -12.54 46.41
CA PRO A 7 44.59 -13.77 46.23
C PRO A 7 44.50 -14.14 44.74
N SER A 8 44.89 -15.38 44.46
CA SER A 8 44.78 -16.00 43.14
C SER A 8 43.29 -16.08 42.70
N VAL A 9 42.93 -15.37 41.63
CA VAL A 9 41.60 -15.47 41.01
C VAL A 9 41.53 -16.81 40.29
N ALA A 10 40.66 -17.69 40.76
CA ALA A 10 40.39 -18.97 40.09
C ALA A 10 39.90 -18.74 38.67
N PRO A 11 40.35 -19.50 37.67
CA PRO A 11 39.90 -19.35 36.29
C PRO A 11 38.38 -19.64 36.16
N ALA A 12 37.69 -18.77 35.44
CA ALA A 12 36.27 -18.92 35.17
C ALA A 12 35.97 -20.30 34.51
N PRO A 13 34.90 -20.99 34.95
CA PRO A 13 34.57 -22.30 34.35
C PRO A 13 34.30 -22.15 32.85
N ALA A 14 34.96 -23.02 32.06
CA ALA A 14 34.79 -23.07 30.64
C ALA A 14 33.31 -23.29 30.26
N PRO A 15 32.80 -22.65 29.19
CA PRO A 15 31.40 -22.81 28.79
C PRO A 15 31.12 -24.29 28.54
N VAL A 16 30.23 -24.86 29.34
CA VAL A 16 29.73 -26.22 29.15
C VAL A 16 28.89 -26.23 27.87
N HIS A 17 29.48 -26.64 26.77
CA HIS A 17 28.73 -27.00 25.57
C HIS A 17 27.89 -28.22 25.90
N SER A 18 26.69 -27.99 26.40
CA SER A 18 25.70 -29.06 26.58
C SER A 18 25.48 -29.66 25.19
N ARG A 19 25.90 -30.90 25.00
CA ARG A 19 25.51 -31.72 23.81
C ARG A 19 24.01 -31.85 23.86
N GLY A 20 23.29 -30.88 23.25
CA GLY A 20 21.85 -30.86 23.17
C GLY A 20 21.35 -32.23 22.70
N ASN A 21 20.51 -32.82 23.52
CA ASN A 21 19.96 -34.16 23.30
C ASN A 21 19.30 -34.15 21.92
N ARG A 22 19.88 -34.82 20.92
CA ARG A 22 19.38 -34.90 19.51
C ARG A 22 17.89 -35.26 19.46
N LYS A 23 17.40 -36.02 20.43
CA LYS A 23 15.95 -36.35 20.58
C LYS A 23 15.12 -35.11 20.92
N GLN A 24 15.64 -34.24 21.78
CA GLN A 24 14.95 -33.00 22.20
C GLN A 24 14.94 -31.96 21.07
N ALA A 25 16.05 -31.84 20.30
CA ALA A 25 16.11 -31.01 19.12
C ALA A 25 15.11 -31.46 18.04
N ARG A 26 15.06 -32.80 17.75
CA ARG A 26 14.07 -33.36 16.82
C ARG A 26 12.62 -33.12 17.29
N ARG A 27 12.34 -33.31 18.59
CA ARG A 27 11.00 -33.05 19.14
C ARG A 27 10.61 -31.57 19.02
N ASN A 28 11.53 -30.67 19.34
CA ASN A 28 11.29 -29.22 19.20
C ASN A 28 11.07 -28.82 17.72
N THR A 29 11.83 -29.41 16.81
CA THR A 29 11.65 -29.22 15.36
C THR A 29 10.27 -29.74 14.91
N LEU A 30 9.86 -30.92 15.38
CA LEU A 30 8.56 -31.51 15.03
C LEU A 30 7.39 -30.65 15.58
N ILE A 31 7.50 -30.19 16.81
CA ILE A 31 6.55 -29.25 17.42
C ILE A 31 6.51 -27.93 16.61
N GLY A 32 7.67 -27.37 16.23
CA GLY A 32 7.72 -26.17 15.39
C GLY A 32 7.00 -26.35 14.04
N TRP A 33 7.23 -27.49 13.38
CA TRP A 33 6.52 -27.81 12.13
C TRP A 33 5.01 -27.97 12.33
N THR A 34 4.55 -28.54 13.44
CA THR A 34 3.11 -28.68 13.72
C THR A 34 2.40 -27.33 13.82
N PHE A 35 3.06 -26.28 14.35
CA PHE A 35 2.50 -24.93 14.40
C PHE A 35 2.56 -24.19 13.06
N ILE A 36 3.60 -24.44 12.24
CA ILE A 36 3.78 -23.75 10.95
C ILE A 36 2.96 -24.41 9.84
N LEU A 37 2.82 -25.75 9.89
CA LEU A 37 2.23 -26.56 8.81
C LEU A 37 0.80 -26.13 8.42
N PRO A 38 -0.15 -25.87 9.34
CA PRO A 38 -1.50 -25.47 8.96
C PRO A 38 -1.51 -24.15 8.15
N ASN A 39 -0.73 -23.16 8.59
CA ASN A 39 -0.60 -21.90 7.87
C ASN A 39 0.10 -22.08 6.52
N PHE A 40 1.18 -22.89 6.49
CA PHE A 40 1.92 -23.16 5.25
C PHE A 40 1.06 -23.92 4.22
N LEU A 41 0.26 -24.90 4.66
CA LEU A 41 -0.68 -25.61 3.77
C LEU A 41 -1.77 -24.68 3.25
N GLY A 42 -2.30 -23.78 4.08
CA GLY A 42 -3.24 -22.73 3.66
C GLY A 42 -2.61 -21.81 2.63
N PHE A 43 -1.39 -21.32 2.88
CA PHE A 43 -0.65 -20.50 1.93
C PHE A 43 -0.36 -21.25 0.61
N LEU A 44 0.06 -22.51 0.68
CA LEU A 44 0.30 -23.34 -0.49
C LEU A 44 -0.98 -23.50 -1.33
N ALA A 45 -2.09 -23.92 -0.70
CA ALA A 45 -3.34 -24.22 -1.39
C ALA A 45 -4.02 -22.96 -1.96
N PHE A 46 -4.07 -21.87 -1.20
CA PHE A 46 -4.87 -20.69 -1.54
C PHE A 46 -4.06 -19.52 -2.11
N THR A 47 -2.74 -19.59 -2.08
CA THR A 47 -1.89 -18.54 -2.63
C THR A 47 -0.92 -19.08 -3.67
N LEU A 48 -0.04 -20.01 -3.31
CA LEU A 48 1.03 -20.44 -4.19
C LEU A 48 0.52 -21.22 -5.41
N ILE A 49 -0.40 -22.18 -5.20
CA ILE A 49 -1.00 -22.94 -6.31
C ILE A 49 -1.79 -22.05 -7.27
N PRO A 50 -2.74 -21.16 -6.83
CA PRO A 50 -3.40 -20.24 -7.74
C PRO A 50 -2.48 -19.28 -8.48
N VAL A 51 -1.44 -18.74 -7.80
CA VAL A 51 -0.46 -17.86 -8.45
C VAL A 51 0.33 -18.59 -9.52
N THR A 52 0.82 -19.82 -9.25
CA THR A 52 1.54 -20.61 -10.24
C THR A 52 0.63 -21.06 -11.39
N ALA A 53 -0.63 -21.37 -11.12
CA ALA A 53 -1.63 -21.64 -12.13
C ALA A 53 -1.90 -20.43 -13.03
N ALA A 54 -2.11 -19.24 -12.46
CA ALA A 54 -2.27 -18.01 -13.23
C ALA A 54 -1.03 -17.70 -14.09
N PHE A 55 0.17 -17.96 -13.55
CA PHE A 55 1.41 -17.84 -14.32
C PHE A 55 1.41 -18.78 -15.53
N ALA A 56 1.07 -20.06 -15.36
CA ALA A 56 0.99 -21.03 -16.46
C ALA A 56 -0.11 -20.65 -17.47
N LEU A 57 -1.27 -20.21 -16.98
CA LEU A 57 -2.40 -19.80 -17.82
C LEU A 57 -2.09 -18.57 -18.70
N SER A 58 -1.18 -17.71 -18.29
CA SER A 58 -0.76 -16.56 -19.10
C SER A 58 -0.17 -16.96 -20.47
N PHE A 59 0.35 -18.19 -20.61
CA PHE A 59 0.88 -18.78 -21.85
C PHE A 59 -0.12 -19.67 -22.55
N MET A 60 -1.36 -19.76 -22.06
CA MET A 60 -2.40 -20.60 -22.60
C MET A 60 -3.56 -19.74 -23.12
N GLU A 61 -4.20 -20.17 -24.19
CA GLU A 61 -5.52 -19.72 -24.56
C GLU A 61 -6.55 -20.55 -23.79
N TRP A 62 -7.29 -19.90 -22.92
CA TRP A 62 -8.36 -20.53 -22.16
C TRP A 62 -9.52 -19.55 -22.02
N THR A 63 -10.68 -19.99 -22.50
CA THR A 63 -11.94 -19.25 -22.38
C THR A 63 -12.96 -20.11 -21.60
N SER A 64 -14.06 -19.52 -21.17
CA SER A 64 -15.16 -20.24 -20.50
C SER A 64 -15.73 -21.41 -21.31
N PHE A 65 -15.50 -21.44 -22.62
CA PHE A 65 -16.09 -22.41 -23.54
C PHE A 65 -15.08 -23.39 -24.15
N THR A 66 -13.79 -23.20 -23.91
CA THR A 66 -12.71 -24.01 -24.52
C THR A 66 -11.81 -24.63 -23.46
N ALA A 67 -11.24 -25.77 -23.77
CA ALA A 67 -10.17 -26.34 -22.95
C ALA A 67 -8.88 -25.50 -23.09
N PRO A 68 -8.03 -25.44 -22.03
CA PRO A 68 -6.76 -24.72 -22.10
C PRO A 68 -5.86 -25.27 -23.21
N ARG A 69 -5.37 -24.39 -24.12
CA ARG A 69 -4.46 -24.72 -25.21
C ARG A 69 -3.19 -23.87 -25.07
N TRP A 70 -2.02 -24.46 -25.19
CA TRP A 70 -0.76 -23.73 -25.15
C TRP A 70 -0.59 -22.87 -26.40
N VAL A 71 -0.38 -21.56 -26.20
CA VAL A 71 -0.19 -20.56 -27.27
C VAL A 71 1.10 -19.74 -27.11
N GLY A 72 1.92 -20.06 -26.12
CA GLY A 72 3.16 -19.33 -25.88
C GLY A 72 2.95 -17.86 -25.55
N LEU A 73 3.54 -16.96 -26.36
CA LEU A 73 3.51 -15.51 -26.11
C LEU A 73 2.36 -14.77 -26.81
N GLU A 74 1.41 -15.46 -27.43
CA GLU A 74 0.32 -14.84 -28.20
C GLU A 74 -0.55 -13.88 -27.36
N ASN A 75 -0.88 -14.25 -26.09
CA ASN A 75 -1.60 -13.38 -25.18
C ASN A 75 -0.85 -12.06 -24.91
N PHE A 76 0.47 -12.13 -24.78
CA PHE A 76 1.31 -10.94 -24.55
C PHE A 76 1.39 -10.07 -25.81
N GLN A 77 1.51 -10.66 -27.00
CA GLN A 77 1.49 -9.92 -28.26
C GLN A 77 0.18 -9.17 -28.43
N ARG A 78 -0.94 -9.88 -28.23
CA ARG A 78 -2.29 -9.28 -28.25
C ARG A 78 -2.44 -8.15 -27.23
N MET A 79 -1.94 -8.35 -26.01
CA MET A 79 -1.98 -7.35 -24.94
C MET A 79 -1.22 -6.08 -25.34
N PHE A 80 0.02 -6.20 -25.83
CA PHE A 80 0.83 -5.03 -26.21
C PHE A 80 0.30 -4.32 -27.48
N GLN A 81 -0.51 -4.97 -28.29
CA GLN A 81 -1.20 -4.36 -29.43
C GLN A 81 -2.54 -3.72 -29.05
N SER A 82 -3.01 -3.94 -27.81
CA SER A 82 -4.30 -3.42 -27.33
C SER A 82 -4.20 -1.99 -26.83
N ASP A 83 -4.90 -1.05 -27.47
CA ASP A 83 -5.04 0.33 -26.99
C ASP A 83 -5.64 0.37 -25.56
N THR A 84 -6.56 -0.55 -25.25
CA THR A 84 -7.20 -0.62 -23.93
C THR A 84 -6.20 -0.95 -22.84
N PHE A 85 -5.23 -1.82 -23.10
CA PHE A 85 -4.15 -2.12 -22.17
C PHE A 85 -3.31 -0.87 -21.86
N TRP A 86 -2.89 -0.12 -22.87
CA TRP A 86 -2.08 1.08 -22.68
C TRP A 86 -2.82 2.21 -21.97
N VAL A 87 -4.11 2.39 -22.28
CA VAL A 87 -4.98 3.31 -21.54
C VAL A 87 -5.09 2.89 -20.07
N ALA A 88 -5.35 1.61 -19.79
CA ALA A 88 -5.47 1.10 -18.44
C ALA A 88 -4.14 1.22 -17.66
N LEU A 89 -3.01 0.95 -18.31
CA LEU A 89 -1.67 1.14 -17.70
C LEU A 89 -1.43 2.61 -17.36
N ARG A 90 -1.66 3.52 -18.31
CA ARG A 90 -1.53 4.95 -18.10
C ARG A 90 -2.39 5.42 -16.92
N ASN A 91 -3.65 5.04 -16.90
CA ASN A 91 -4.59 5.41 -15.85
C ASN A 91 -4.16 4.86 -14.48
N THR A 92 -3.66 3.62 -14.42
CA THR A 92 -3.10 3.04 -13.20
C THR A 92 -1.92 3.85 -12.68
N VAL A 93 -1.02 4.28 -13.56
CA VAL A 93 0.13 5.13 -13.20
C VAL A 93 -0.33 6.52 -12.76
N VAL A 94 -1.25 7.15 -13.50
CA VAL A 94 -1.82 8.47 -13.14
C VAL A 94 -2.48 8.41 -11.76
N TYR A 95 -3.30 7.37 -11.54
CA TYR A 95 -3.90 7.16 -10.22
C TYR A 95 -2.85 7.02 -9.12
N ALA A 96 -1.83 6.18 -9.30
CA ALA A 96 -0.78 5.98 -8.31
C ALA A 96 0.02 7.27 -8.03
N LEU A 97 0.35 8.04 -9.08
CA LEU A 97 1.08 9.31 -8.95
C LEU A 97 0.25 10.40 -8.26
N GLY A 98 -1.07 10.37 -8.39
CA GLY A 98 -1.96 11.28 -7.66
C GLY A 98 -2.21 10.80 -6.22
N HIS A 99 -2.58 9.53 -6.06
CA HIS A 99 -3.00 8.98 -4.77
C HIS A 99 -1.84 8.88 -3.77
N VAL A 100 -0.68 8.35 -4.16
CA VAL A 100 0.44 8.08 -3.23
C VAL A 100 0.97 9.37 -2.59
N PRO A 101 1.42 10.40 -3.33
CA PRO A 101 2.00 11.59 -2.70
C PRO A 101 0.98 12.41 -1.92
N LEU A 102 -0.26 12.52 -2.41
CA LEU A 102 -1.30 13.30 -1.72
C LEU A 102 -1.69 12.62 -0.40
N THR A 103 -1.93 11.32 -0.41
CA THR A 103 -2.25 10.57 0.82
C THR A 103 -1.11 10.65 1.82
N MET A 104 0.13 10.47 1.38
CA MET A 104 1.32 10.54 2.22
C MET A 104 1.46 11.94 2.85
N ALA A 105 1.33 13.00 2.06
CA ALA A 105 1.45 14.38 2.54
C ALA A 105 0.35 14.71 3.56
N LEU A 106 -0.92 14.41 3.24
CA LEU A 106 -2.04 14.68 4.15
C LEU A 106 -1.95 13.84 5.42
N ALA A 107 -1.59 12.56 5.31
CA ALA A 107 -1.41 11.68 6.47
C ALA A 107 -0.31 12.19 7.41
N LEU A 108 0.83 12.64 6.87
CA LEU A 108 1.91 13.22 7.66
C LEU A 108 1.47 14.53 8.34
N VAL A 109 0.82 15.44 7.61
CA VAL A 109 0.30 16.69 8.19
C VAL A 109 -0.69 16.41 9.32
N LEU A 110 -1.64 15.50 9.10
CA LEU A 110 -2.60 15.09 10.13
C LEU A 110 -1.91 14.45 11.34
N ALA A 111 -0.92 13.59 11.13
CA ALA A 111 -0.14 12.98 12.21
C ALA A 111 0.59 14.04 13.05
N LEU A 112 1.22 15.04 12.42
CA LEU A 112 1.88 16.14 13.11
C LEU A 112 0.91 16.99 13.93
N LEU A 113 -0.28 17.30 13.37
CA LEU A 113 -1.32 18.05 14.07
C LEU A 113 -1.88 17.28 15.26
N LEU A 114 -2.05 15.95 15.13
CA LEU A 114 -2.60 15.08 16.15
C LEU A 114 -1.56 14.47 17.10
N ASN A 115 -0.27 14.76 16.90
CA ASN A 115 0.81 14.36 17.82
C ASN A 115 0.94 15.36 19.00
N ARG A 116 -0.17 15.82 19.53
CA ARG A 116 -0.20 16.75 20.66
C ARG A 116 -0.91 16.13 21.86
N LYS A 117 -0.53 16.53 23.07
CA LYS A 117 -1.17 16.09 24.32
C LYS A 117 -2.37 17.01 24.64
N LEU A 118 -3.43 16.95 23.83
CA LEU A 118 -4.65 17.74 24.02
C LEU A 118 -5.79 16.83 24.48
N LYS A 119 -6.66 17.35 25.36
CA LYS A 119 -7.90 16.65 25.75
C LYS A 119 -8.80 16.48 24.52
N GLY A 120 -9.35 15.28 24.33
CA GLY A 120 -10.25 14.98 23.20
C GLY A 120 -9.58 14.61 21.88
N ILE A 121 -8.23 14.65 21.77
CA ILE A 121 -7.52 14.34 20.53
C ILE A 121 -7.80 12.92 20.01
N GLY A 122 -8.11 11.98 20.93
CA GLY A 122 -8.52 10.61 20.59
C GLY A 122 -9.77 10.57 19.72
N PHE A 123 -10.74 11.43 19.95
CA PHE A 123 -11.93 11.53 19.11
C PHE A 123 -11.57 11.90 17.67
N PHE A 124 -10.72 12.90 17.47
CA PHE A 124 -10.28 13.30 16.12
C PHE A 124 -9.50 12.18 15.41
N ARG A 125 -8.66 11.44 16.14
CA ARG A 125 -7.94 10.27 15.57
C ARG A 125 -8.92 9.21 15.08
N VAL A 126 -9.94 8.90 15.88
CA VAL A 126 -10.98 7.93 15.51
C VAL A 126 -11.82 8.46 14.35
N ALA A 127 -12.24 9.71 14.36
CA ALA A 127 -13.06 10.30 13.30
C ALA A 127 -12.33 10.33 11.94
N ILE A 128 -11.03 10.64 11.92
CA ILE A 128 -10.23 10.66 10.69
C ILE A 128 -9.89 9.24 10.22
N PHE A 129 -9.76 8.28 11.13
CA PHE A 129 -9.51 6.88 10.80
C PHE A 129 -10.78 6.14 10.33
N PHE A 130 -11.96 6.57 10.79
CA PHE A 130 -13.24 5.91 10.55
C PHE A 130 -13.55 5.64 9.06
N PRO A 131 -13.28 6.56 8.10
CA PRO A 131 -13.51 6.29 6.68
C PRO A 131 -12.79 5.05 6.15
N TYR A 132 -11.61 4.77 6.66
CA TYR A 132 -10.81 3.61 6.21
C TYR A 132 -11.45 2.27 6.57
N ILE A 133 -12.08 2.15 7.75
CA ILE A 133 -12.73 0.91 8.20
C ILE A 133 -14.16 0.76 7.66
N THR A 134 -14.70 1.82 7.07
CA THR A 134 -16.05 1.79 6.48
C THR A 134 -16.04 0.99 5.17
N SER A 135 -17.18 0.39 4.83
CA SER A 135 -17.34 -0.29 3.55
C SER A 135 -16.96 0.63 2.38
N LEU A 136 -16.04 0.18 1.55
CA LEU A 136 -15.56 0.94 0.39
C LEU A 136 -16.70 1.24 -0.59
N VAL A 137 -17.62 0.29 -0.77
CA VAL A 137 -18.81 0.47 -1.61
C VAL A 137 -19.70 1.59 -1.06
N ALA A 138 -19.95 1.61 0.25
CA ALA A 138 -20.73 2.68 0.88
C ALA A 138 -20.06 4.05 0.71
N VAL A 139 -18.73 4.13 0.90
CA VAL A 139 -17.95 5.35 0.66
C VAL A 139 -18.11 5.80 -0.81
N ALA A 140 -17.95 4.91 -1.77
CA ALA A 140 -18.07 5.23 -3.19
C ALA A 140 -19.46 5.77 -3.56
N VAL A 141 -20.52 5.15 -3.04
CA VAL A 141 -21.91 5.60 -3.27
C VAL A 141 -22.14 7.00 -2.67
N VAL A 142 -21.69 7.24 -1.43
CA VAL A 142 -21.82 8.56 -0.79
C VAL A 142 -21.07 9.64 -1.60
N TRP A 143 -19.82 9.33 -2.04
CA TRP A 143 -19.06 10.29 -2.83
C TRP A 143 -19.67 10.52 -4.22
N ASN A 144 -20.29 9.52 -4.85
CA ASN A 144 -21.05 9.72 -6.09
C ASN A 144 -22.23 10.68 -5.89
N MET A 145 -22.92 10.60 -4.74
CA MET A 145 -23.99 11.57 -4.41
C MET A 145 -23.43 12.98 -4.16
N LEU A 146 -22.29 13.09 -3.47
CA LEU A 146 -21.62 14.38 -3.20
C LEU A 146 -21.11 15.02 -4.51
N PHE A 147 -20.65 14.21 -5.46
CA PHE A 147 -20.12 14.62 -6.76
C PHE A 147 -21.19 14.70 -7.86
N SER A 148 -22.49 14.56 -7.53
CA SER A 148 -23.54 14.71 -8.54
C SER A 148 -23.44 16.10 -9.20
N PRO A 149 -23.35 16.19 -10.56
CA PRO A 149 -23.14 17.47 -11.24
C PRO A 149 -24.23 18.51 -10.93
N ASP A 150 -25.49 18.07 -10.94
CA ASP A 150 -26.64 18.96 -10.85
C ASP A 150 -27.09 19.25 -9.40
N SER A 151 -27.03 18.23 -8.53
CA SER A 151 -27.61 18.29 -7.18
C SER A 151 -26.59 18.08 -6.06
N GLY A 152 -25.33 17.77 -6.39
CA GLY A 152 -24.29 17.43 -5.43
C GLY A 152 -23.86 18.61 -4.55
N PRO A 153 -23.74 18.42 -3.23
CA PRO A 153 -23.32 19.48 -2.31
C PRO A 153 -21.97 20.11 -2.66
N VAL A 154 -21.05 19.35 -3.30
CA VAL A 154 -19.74 19.86 -3.69
C VAL A 154 -19.89 20.96 -4.76
N ASN A 155 -20.69 20.73 -5.81
CA ASN A 155 -20.91 21.74 -6.83
C ASN A 155 -21.75 22.92 -6.32
N GLN A 156 -22.72 22.67 -5.42
CA GLN A 156 -23.46 23.76 -4.76
C GLN A 156 -22.51 24.66 -3.96
N PHE A 157 -21.57 24.09 -3.23
CA PHE A 157 -20.56 24.85 -2.49
C PHE A 157 -19.64 25.65 -3.44
N LEU A 158 -19.16 25.03 -4.53
CA LEU A 158 -18.32 25.69 -5.54
C LEU A 158 -19.05 26.89 -6.16
N ASN A 159 -20.31 26.72 -6.53
CA ASN A 159 -21.16 27.79 -7.04
C ASN A 159 -21.35 28.94 -6.01
N ALA A 160 -21.54 28.59 -4.73
CA ALA A 160 -21.72 29.57 -3.66
C ALA A 160 -20.48 30.47 -3.43
N ILE A 161 -19.27 29.92 -3.72
CA ILE A 161 -18.01 30.71 -3.64
C ILE A 161 -17.63 31.37 -4.98
N GLY A 162 -18.53 31.35 -5.98
CA GLY A 162 -18.36 32.07 -7.24
C GLY A 162 -17.70 31.28 -8.38
N ILE A 163 -17.53 29.97 -8.26
CA ILE A 163 -17.03 29.08 -9.33
C ILE A 163 -18.25 28.62 -10.15
N ALA A 164 -18.54 29.34 -11.26
CA ALA A 164 -19.71 29.07 -12.10
C ALA A 164 -19.56 27.81 -12.97
N GLU A 165 -18.35 27.51 -13.45
CA GLU A 165 -18.06 26.32 -14.23
C GLU A 165 -17.62 25.19 -13.29
N THR A 166 -18.59 24.46 -12.73
CA THR A 166 -18.31 23.35 -11.83
C THR A 166 -17.92 22.07 -12.57
N PRO A 167 -17.02 21.26 -11.99
CA PRO A 167 -16.61 19.99 -12.58
C PRO A 167 -17.77 19.02 -12.77
N GLY A 168 -17.73 18.27 -13.87
CA GLY A 168 -18.65 17.15 -14.09
C GLY A 168 -18.30 15.90 -13.28
N TRP A 169 -17.25 15.97 -12.46
CA TRP A 169 -16.76 14.89 -11.60
C TRP A 169 -16.80 13.54 -12.33
N THR A 170 -17.49 12.54 -11.76
CA THR A 170 -17.57 11.17 -12.33
C THR A 170 -18.24 11.08 -13.70
N SER A 171 -18.93 12.12 -14.18
CA SER A 171 -19.57 12.17 -15.50
C SER A 171 -18.70 12.83 -16.60
N SER A 172 -17.56 13.41 -16.24
CA SER A 172 -16.60 14.03 -17.17
C SER A 172 -15.33 13.21 -17.29
N SER A 173 -14.83 13.00 -18.51
CA SER A 173 -13.57 12.27 -18.75
C SER A 173 -12.36 12.92 -18.08
N ASP A 174 -12.35 14.24 -17.96
CA ASP A 174 -11.23 15.00 -17.37
C ASP A 174 -11.24 14.94 -15.85
N TRP A 175 -12.43 14.88 -15.23
CA TRP A 175 -12.60 14.96 -13.80
C TRP A 175 -12.84 13.61 -13.10
N ALA A 176 -13.16 12.55 -13.87
CA ALA A 176 -13.46 11.25 -13.26
C ALA A 176 -12.27 10.66 -12.49
N MET A 177 -11.07 10.70 -13.05
CA MET A 177 -9.88 10.21 -12.35
C MET A 177 -9.52 11.09 -11.13
N PRO A 178 -9.49 12.42 -11.21
CA PRO A 178 -9.38 13.30 -10.03
C PRO A 178 -10.42 13.00 -8.95
N ALA A 179 -11.69 12.80 -9.29
CA ALA A 179 -12.74 12.47 -8.32
C ALA A 179 -12.44 11.17 -7.57
N VAL A 180 -12.03 10.12 -8.28
CA VAL A 180 -11.62 8.86 -7.69
C VAL A 180 -10.40 9.03 -6.78
N ILE A 181 -9.38 9.81 -7.21
CA ILE A 181 -8.19 10.09 -6.40
C ILE A 181 -8.55 10.82 -5.11
N ILE A 182 -9.39 11.88 -5.18
CA ILE A 182 -9.84 12.64 -4.01
C ILE A 182 -10.53 11.73 -3.01
N THR A 183 -11.43 10.89 -3.48
CA THR A 183 -12.17 9.92 -2.63
C THR A 183 -11.21 8.93 -1.96
N SER A 184 -10.25 8.40 -2.74
CA SER A 184 -9.25 7.46 -2.23
C SER A 184 -8.36 8.11 -1.16
N VAL A 185 -7.86 9.32 -1.43
CA VAL A 185 -7.02 10.08 -0.49
C VAL A 185 -7.77 10.35 0.81
N TRP A 186 -9.02 10.82 0.73
CA TRP A 186 -9.85 11.07 1.90
C TRP A 186 -10.07 9.80 2.74
N ARG A 187 -10.33 8.68 2.08
CA ARG A 187 -10.54 7.40 2.76
C ARG A 187 -9.27 6.89 3.45
N ASP A 188 -8.14 6.97 2.74
CA ASP A 188 -6.93 6.26 3.14
C ASP A 188 -6.02 7.10 4.06
N MET A 189 -6.10 8.46 4.02
CA MET A 189 -5.24 9.34 4.81
C MET A 189 -5.26 9.05 6.32
N GLY A 190 -6.41 8.59 6.86
CA GLY A 190 -6.56 8.28 8.28
C GLY A 190 -5.74 7.06 8.71
N TYR A 191 -5.68 6.02 7.89
CA TYR A 191 -4.86 4.84 8.16
C TYR A 191 -3.36 5.18 8.17
N TYR A 192 -2.91 5.90 7.14
CA TYR A 192 -1.50 6.28 7.03
C TYR A 192 -1.10 7.36 8.05
N MET A 193 -2.05 8.21 8.47
CA MET A 193 -1.87 9.11 9.62
C MET A 193 -1.54 8.35 10.90
N VAL A 194 -2.23 7.24 11.19
CA VAL A 194 -1.94 6.41 12.38
C VAL A 194 -0.55 5.80 12.31
N LEU A 195 -0.11 5.35 11.14
CA LEU A 195 1.25 4.84 10.94
C LEU A 195 2.31 5.93 11.18
N TYR A 196 2.11 7.12 10.63
CA TYR A 196 2.99 8.26 10.89
C TYR A 196 2.97 8.70 12.35
N LEU A 197 1.80 8.67 13.00
CA LEU A 197 1.68 9.01 14.41
C LEU A 197 2.48 8.03 15.29
N ALA A 198 2.42 6.73 14.99
CA ALA A 198 3.25 5.72 15.68
C ALA A 198 4.74 5.97 15.44
N GLY A 199 5.14 6.30 14.21
CA GLY A 199 6.51 6.67 13.88
C GLY A 199 6.98 7.92 14.63
N LEU A 200 6.15 8.97 14.72
CA LEU A 200 6.45 10.18 15.48
C LEU A 200 6.62 9.93 16.96
N GLN A 201 5.81 9.04 17.54
CA GLN A 201 5.88 8.69 18.96
C GLN A 201 7.07 7.78 19.30
N ALA A 202 7.67 7.13 18.32
CA ALA A 202 8.88 6.31 18.49
C ALA A 202 10.17 7.13 18.45
N ILE A 203 10.11 8.43 18.09
CA ILE A 203 11.29 9.30 18.07
C ILE A 203 11.68 9.64 19.53
N PRO A 204 12.92 9.35 19.96
CA PRO A 204 13.40 9.71 21.30
C PRO A 204 13.28 11.21 21.56
N THR A 205 12.75 11.59 22.74
CA THR A 205 12.58 12.99 23.14
C THR A 205 13.91 13.72 23.27
N GLU A 206 14.95 12.98 23.64
CA GLU A 206 16.32 13.48 23.81
C GLU A 206 16.88 14.14 22.54
N LEU A 207 16.45 13.67 21.35
CA LEU A 207 16.87 14.29 20.08
C LEU A 207 16.27 15.70 19.91
N TYR A 208 15.06 15.89 20.37
CA TYR A 208 14.41 17.21 20.33
C TYR A 208 14.99 18.15 21.40
N GLU A 209 15.26 17.63 22.58
CA GLU A 209 15.89 18.39 23.69
C GLU A 209 17.30 18.83 23.31
N ALA A 210 18.12 17.94 22.73
CA ALA A 210 19.46 18.29 22.23
C ALA A 210 19.40 19.39 21.18
N ALA A 211 18.50 19.25 20.20
CA ALA A 211 18.33 20.29 19.15
C ALA A 211 17.83 21.62 19.73
N GLU A 212 17.06 21.60 20.83
CA GLU A 212 16.60 22.82 21.52
C GLU A 212 17.74 23.51 22.27
N VAL A 213 18.61 22.73 22.93
CA VAL A 213 19.84 23.24 23.58
C VAL A 213 20.79 23.88 22.56
N ASP A 214 20.87 23.29 21.33
CA ASP A 214 21.63 23.83 20.21
C ASP A 214 20.97 25.07 19.56
N GLY A 215 19.84 25.55 20.08
CA GLY A 215 19.13 26.73 19.58
C GLY A 215 18.35 26.50 18.29
N ALA A 216 18.06 25.25 17.89
CA ALA A 216 17.33 24.95 16.67
C ALA A 216 15.85 25.38 16.76
N SER A 217 15.41 26.15 15.76
CA SER A 217 14.01 26.55 15.60
C SER A 217 13.10 25.33 15.34
N ALA A 218 11.78 25.49 15.51
CA ALA A 218 10.80 24.42 15.24
C ALA A 218 10.89 23.90 13.79
N TRP A 219 11.18 24.77 12.81
CA TRP A 219 11.39 24.42 11.42
C TRP A 219 12.66 23.60 11.21
N GLN A 220 13.75 23.97 11.86
CA GLN A 220 15.02 23.22 11.83
C GLN A 220 14.87 21.86 12.50
N ARG A 221 14.17 21.76 13.64
CA ARG A 221 13.86 20.47 14.31
C ARG A 221 13.01 19.57 13.41
N PHE A 222 12.04 20.15 12.70
CA PHE A 222 11.22 19.38 11.75
C PHE A 222 12.09 18.75 10.64
N TRP A 223 12.94 19.53 9.98
CA TRP A 223 13.72 19.04 8.84
C TRP A 223 14.95 18.21 9.24
N ASN A 224 15.57 18.49 10.39
CA ASN A 224 16.82 17.85 10.79
C ASN A 224 16.62 16.70 11.81
N VAL A 225 15.47 16.66 12.51
CA VAL A 225 15.17 15.60 13.48
C VAL A 225 13.95 14.79 13.01
N THR A 226 12.80 15.43 12.83
CA THR A 226 11.55 14.72 12.58
C THR A 226 11.56 13.97 11.24
N ILE A 227 11.84 14.65 10.13
CA ILE A 227 11.83 14.04 8.79
C ILE A 227 12.87 12.91 8.65
N PRO A 228 14.13 13.09 9.10
CA PRO A 228 15.12 12.00 9.06
C PRO A 228 14.72 10.80 9.92
N SER A 229 14.19 11.02 11.12
CA SER A 229 13.74 9.95 12.02
C SER A 229 12.52 9.20 11.49
N LEU A 230 11.68 9.85 10.68
CA LEU A 230 10.53 9.21 10.03
C LEU A 230 10.87 8.45 8.74
N ARG A 231 12.12 8.46 8.27
CA ARG A 231 12.50 7.78 7.02
C ARG A 231 12.03 6.32 6.93
N PRO A 232 12.22 5.47 7.98
CA PRO A 232 11.75 4.08 7.93
C PRO A 232 10.23 3.98 7.80
N THR A 233 9.49 4.79 8.56
CA THR A 233 8.02 4.86 8.50
C THR A 233 7.55 5.36 7.15
N THR A 234 8.16 6.42 6.62
CA THR A 234 7.85 6.98 5.29
C THR A 234 8.09 5.96 4.19
N PHE A 235 9.20 5.23 4.25
CA PHE A 235 9.49 4.17 3.30
C PHE A 235 8.42 3.08 3.32
N PHE A 236 8.05 2.60 4.51
CA PHE A 236 6.97 1.63 4.68
C PHE A 236 5.65 2.14 4.10
N VAL A 237 5.27 3.39 4.40
CA VAL A 237 4.06 4.03 3.89
C VAL A 237 4.08 4.12 2.36
N VAL A 238 5.19 4.56 1.76
CA VAL A 238 5.34 4.64 0.30
C VAL A 238 5.19 3.28 -0.37
N VAL A 239 5.83 2.23 0.16
CA VAL A 239 5.71 0.88 -0.40
C VAL A 239 4.26 0.39 -0.32
N MET A 240 3.63 0.51 0.85
CA MET A 240 2.24 0.07 1.05
C MET A 240 1.25 0.84 0.16
N LEU A 241 1.37 2.17 0.07
CA LEU A 241 0.55 3.00 -0.81
C LEU A 241 0.76 2.64 -2.28
N THR A 242 2.00 2.43 -2.70
CA THR A 242 2.31 2.06 -4.09
C THR A 242 1.64 0.73 -4.44
N VAL A 243 1.86 -0.32 -3.64
CA VAL A 243 1.26 -1.64 -3.88
C VAL A 243 -0.27 -1.57 -3.91
N SER A 244 -0.90 -0.84 -2.97
CA SER A 244 -2.37 -0.69 -2.94
C SER A 244 -2.89 0.11 -4.14
N SER A 245 -2.18 1.16 -4.58
CA SER A 245 -2.58 1.98 -5.73
C SER A 245 -2.57 1.21 -7.05
N PHE A 246 -1.59 0.35 -7.28
CA PHE A 246 -1.57 -0.49 -8.48
C PHE A 246 -2.66 -1.57 -8.50
N LYS A 247 -3.24 -1.87 -7.34
CA LYS A 247 -4.30 -2.87 -7.14
C LYS A 247 -5.68 -2.25 -6.95
N VAL A 248 -5.83 -0.92 -7.18
CA VAL A 248 -7.13 -0.25 -7.05
C VAL A 248 -8.15 -0.89 -7.99
N PHE A 249 -9.30 -1.29 -7.46
CA PHE A 249 -10.36 -1.97 -8.21
C PHE A 249 -11.74 -1.51 -7.75
N ASP A 250 -12.12 -1.81 -6.52
CA ASP A 250 -13.48 -1.65 -6.01
C ASP A 250 -14.01 -0.22 -6.17
N LEU A 251 -13.18 0.78 -5.84
CA LEU A 251 -13.59 2.19 -5.93
C LEU A 251 -13.83 2.61 -7.39
N ILE A 252 -12.97 2.19 -8.32
CA ILE A 252 -13.13 2.45 -9.75
C ILE A 252 -14.44 1.83 -10.27
N VAL A 253 -14.68 0.56 -9.92
CA VAL A 253 -15.88 -0.15 -10.38
C VAL A 253 -17.15 0.52 -9.86
N VAL A 254 -17.20 0.88 -8.59
CA VAL A 254 -18.42 1.45 -7.98
C VAL A 254 -18.63 2.91 -8.35
N MET A 255 -17.58 3.74 -8.45
CA MET A 255 -17.73 5.15 -8.76
C MET A 255 -17.98 5.43 -10.24
N THR A 256 -17.22 4.78 -11.12
CA THR A 256 -17.17 5.16 -12.54
C THR A 256 -17.33 3.99 -13.49
N ASN A 257 -17.16 2.76 -13.00
CA ASN A 257 -17.09 1.55 -13.83
C ASN A 257 -16.10 1.68 -15.02
N GLY A 258 -14.99 2.41 -14.80
CA GLY A 258 -13.97 2.67 -15.82
C GLY A 258 -14.23 3.87 -16.73
N GLY A 259 -15.42 4.48 -16.63
CA GLY A 259 -15.89 5.57 -17.49
C GLY A 259 -15.61 6.98 -16.96
N PRO A 260 -16.10 8.01 -17.68
CA PRO A 260 -16.72 7.97 -19.03
C PRO A 260 -15.76 7.43 -20.10
N GLY A 261 -16.29 6.68 -21.04
CA GLY A 261 -15.46 5.98 -22.03
C GLY A 261 -14.49 5.01 -21.37
N ARG A 262 -13.20 5.33 -21.33
CA ARG A 262 -12.14 4.55 -20.66
C ARG A 262 -11.27 5.43 -19.74
N SER A 263 -11.79 6.60 -19.31
CA SER A 263 -11.00 7.62 -18.60
C SER A 263 -10.48 7.15 -17.23
N THR A 264 -11.15 6.20 -16.61
CA THR A 264 -10.76 5.64 -15.30
C THR A 264 -10.50 4.13 -15.35
N THR A 265 -10.54 3.49 -16.51
CA THR A 265 -10.20 2.08 -16.65
C THR A 265 -8.76 1.84 -16.21
N VAL A 266 -8.55 1.00 -15.20
CA VAL A 266 -7.24 0.61 -14.65
C VAL A 266 -6.94 -0.85 -14.93
N LEU A 267 -5.67 -1.28 -14.78
CA LEU A 267 -5.26 -2.66 -15.10
C LEU A 267 -6.02 -3.71 -14.29
N SER A 268 -6.26 -3.49 -13.00
CA SER A 268 -7.01 -4.43 -12.15
C SER A 268 -8.47 -4.60 -12.61
N GLN A 269 -9.10 -3.51 -13.07
CA GLN A 269 -10.45 -3.57 -13.67
C GLN A 269 -10.43 -4.29 -15.03
N LEU A 270 -9.44 -4.03 -15.88
CA LEU A 270 -9.29 -4.71 -17.16
C LEU A 270 -9.10 -6.23 -16.98
N ILE A 271 -8.29 -6.65 -15.99
CA ILE A 271 -8.12 -8.06 -15.61
C ILE A 271 -9.47 -8.69 -15.26
N TYR A 272 -10.26 -8.02 -14.42
CA TYR A 272 -11.58 -8.50 -14.03
C TYR A 272 -12.54 -8.59 -15.24
N GLN A 273 -12.56 -7.57 -16.06
CA GLN A 273 -13.45 -7.47 -17.24
C GLN A 273 -13.15 -8.58 -18.26
N GLU A 274 -11.87 -8.76 -18.63
CA GLU A 274 -11.47 -9.79 -19.59
C GLU A 274 -11.58 -11.20 -18.99
N GLY A 275 -11.21 -11.38 -17.69
CA GLY A 275 -11.24 -12.67 -17.03
C GLY A 275 -12.63 -13.13 -16.65
N ILE A 276 -13.30 -12.38 -15.78
CA ILE A 276 -14.61 -12.75 -15.24
C ILE A 276 -15.75 -12.28 -16.14
N GLY A 277 -15.65 -11.06 -16.69
CA GLY A 277 -16.69 -10.49 -17.56
C GLY A 277 -16.79 -11.22 -18.90
N GLU A 278 -15.67 -11.43 -19.58
CA GLU A 278 -15.61 -12.03 -20.92
C GLU A 278 -15.16 -13.50 -20.92
N GLY A 279 -14.76 -14.04 -19.77
CA GLY A 279 -14.34 -15.43 -19.66
C GLY A 279 -13.02 -15.77 -20.35
N LYS A 280 -12.17 -14.77 -20.64
CA LYS A 280 -10.85 -14.93 -21.29
C LYS A 280 -9.76 -15.12 -20.27
N PHE A 281 -9.72 -16.26 -19.60
CA PHE A 281 -8.83 -16.50 -18.45
C PHE A 281 -7.34 -16.46 -18.81
N GLY A 282 -6.95 -16.97 -19.99
CA GLY A 282 -5.56 -16.92 -20.44
C GLY A 282 -5.06 -15.49 -20.66
N TYR A 283 -5.84 -14.66 -21.35
CA TYR A 283 -5.51 -13.28 -21.63
C TYR A 283 -5.48 -12.41 -20.37
N SER A 284 -6.48 -12.54 -19.49
CA SER A 284 -6.50 -11.82 -18.20
C SER A 284 -5.34 -12.23 -17.30
N SER A 285 -4.93 -13.52 -17.33
CA SER A 285 -3.74 -14.01 -16.62
C SER A 285 -2.46 -13.37 -17.16
N ALA A 286 -2.33 -13.13 -18.46
CA ALA A 286 -1.19 -12.43 -19.04
C ALA A 286 -1.12 -10.96 -18.56
N ILE A 287 -2.26 -10.25 -18.53
CA ILE A 287 -2.32 -8.88 -17.97
C ILE A 287 -1.97 -8.89 -16.49
N SER A 288 -2.46 -9.87 -15.72
CA SER A 288 -2.17 -10.01 -14.29
C SER A 288 -0.69 -10.25 -14.03
N LEU A 289 -0.02 -11.07 -14.85
CA LEU A 289 1.41 -11.33 -14.75
C LEU A 289 2.22 -10.05 -15.02
N VAL A 290 1.85 -9.28 -16.04
CA VAL A 290 2.53 -8.00 -16.34
C VAL A 290 2.31 -7.00 -15.21
N LEU A 291 1.10 -6.87 -14.68
CA LEU A 291 0.85 -6.02 -13.50
C LEU A 291 1.70 -6.45 -12.29
N PHE A 292 1.77 -7.75 -12.02
CA PHE A 292 2.62 -8.29 -10.95
C PHE A 292 4.09 -7.91 -11.15
N LEU A 293 4.63 -8.07 -12.37
CA LEU A 293 6.01 -7.72 -12.70
C LEU A 293 6.28 -6.22 -12.56
N ILE A 294 5.32 -5.37 -12.94
CA ILE A 294 5.41 -3.91 -12.75
C ILE A 294 5.51 -3.58 -11.26
N VAL A 295 4.57 -4.08 -10.45
CA VAL A 295 4.55 -3.84 -8.99
C VAL A 295 5.82 -4.36 -8.33
N LEU A 296 6.26 -5.57 -8.68
CA LEU A 296 7.50 -6.17 -8.18
C LEU A 296 8.71 -5.28 -8.52
N THR A 297 8.81 -4.84 -9.78
CA THR A 297 9.91 -4.00 -10.23
C THR A 297 9.95 -2.67 -9.49
N VAL A 298 8.80 -1.99 -9.38
CA VAL A 298 8.69 -0.72 -8.65
C VAL A 298 9.08 -0.92 -7.18
N THR A 299 8.58 -1.98 -6.55
CA THR A 299 8.88 -2.30 -5.16
C THR A 299 10.38 -2.58 -4.96
N VAL A 300 11.00 -3.39 -5.82
CA VAL A 300 12.45 -3.68 -5.75
C VAL A 300 13.26 -2.40 -5.96
N LEU A 301 12.85 -1.51 -6.86
CA LEU A 301 13.50 -0.22 -7.06
C LEU A 301 13.41 0.66 -5.81
N GLN A 302 12.24 0.72 -5.16
CA GLN A 302 12.06 1.45 -3.90
C GLN A 302 13.00 0.92 -2.81
N PHE A 303 13.12 -0.39 -2.62
CA PHE A 303 14.05 -0.99 -1.67
C PHE A 303 15.52 -0.68 -1.99
N LYS A 304 15.92 -0.75 -3.26
CA LYS A 304 17.28 -0.40 -3.67
C LYS A 304 17.63 1.07 -3.42
N ILE A 305 16.68 1.97 -3.66
CA ILE A 305 16.87 3.41 -3.39
C ILE A 305 17.03 3.65 -1.88
N GLN A 306 16.21 3.00 -1.06
CA GLN A 306 16.28 3.10 0.40
C GLN A 306 17.65 2.63 0.93
N GLN A 307 18.10 1.45 0.52
CA GLN A 307 19.40 0.90 0.95
C GLN A 307 20.60 1.76 0.57
N ARG A 308 20.52 2.48 -0.57
CA ARG A 308 21.58 3.43 -0.97
C ARG A 308 21.62 4.69 -0.12
N ARG A 309 20.52 5.08 0.50
CA ARG A 309 20.42 6.26 1.37
C ARG A 309 20.82 5.99 2.82
N GLU A 310 20.92 4.72 3.19
CA GLU A 310 21.33 4.27 4.53
C GLU A 310 22.83 3.94 4.61
N ARG A 311 23.50 3.86 3.46
CA ARG A 311 24.97 3.74 3.32
C ARG A 311 25.63 5.12 3.22
#